data_880f608cf673091ea2cff3e0565e7b8d
#
_entry.id   880f608cf673091ea2cff3e0565e7b8d
#
_cell.length_a   1.000
_cell.length_b   1.000
_cell.length_c   1.000
_cell.angle_alpha   90.00
_cell.angle_beta   90.00
_cell.angle_gamma   90.00
#
_symmetry.space_group_name_H-M   'P 1'
#
loop_
_entity.id
_entity.type
_entity.pdbx_description
1 polymer ?
#
loop_
_entity_poly.entity_id
_entity_poly.type
_entity_poly.pdbx_seq_one_letter_code
_entity_poly.pdbx_strand_id
1 'polypeptide(L)'
;MDIKTEINKRKTFAIISHPDAGKTTLTEKLLLFGGAIREAGTVKGKKTGKFATSDWMKVEQERGISVTSSVMQFDFDGYKINILDTPGHEDFSEDTYRTLMAVDSAVMVIDAAKGIEPQTLKLFKVCKMRGIPIFTFINKLDRCLLYTSLMAR
;
A
#
# COMPACT_ATOMS: atom_id res chain seq x y z
N MET A 1 6.06 -27.37 -18.46
CA MET A 1 5.76 -26.50 -17.30
C MET A 1 4.25 -26.45 -17.15
N ASP A 2 3.70 -26.83 -16.01
CA ASP A 2 2.24 -26.88 -15.84
C ASP A 2 1.72 -25.45 -15.62
N ILE A 3 0.82 -25.00 -16.48
CA ILE A 3 0.23 -23.64 -16.47
C ILE A 3 -0.44 -23.35 -15.12
N LYS A 4 -1.10 -24.35 -14.52
CA LYS A 4 -1.74 -24.20 -13.19
C LYS A 4 -0.73 -23.90 -12.10
N THR A 5 0.43 -24.54 -12.14
CA THR A 5 1.52 -24.30 -11.19
C THR A 5 2.06 -22.88 -11.32
N GLU A 6 2.23 -22.37 -12.55
CA GLU A 6 2.70 -20.99 -12.78
C GLU A 6 1.66 -19.94 -12.36
N ILE A 7 0.37 -20.19 -12.59
CA ILE A 7 -0.70 -19.31 -12.11
C ILE A 7 -0.70 -19.26 -10.57
N ASN A 8 -0.61 -20.42 -9.91
CA ASN A 8 -0.64 -20.51 -8.46
C ASN A 8 0.56 -19.81 -7.77
N LYS A 9 1.69 -19.71 -8.45
CA LYS A 9 2.88 -18.98 -7.98
C LYS A 9 2.71 -17.45 -8.04
N ARG A 10 1.77 -16.93 -8.81
CA ARG A 10 1.53 -15.49 -8.93
C ARG A 10 0.54 -15.05 -7.86
N LYS A 11 0.91 -14.05 -7.08
CA LYS A 11 0.08 -13.45 -6.02
C LYS A 11 0.00 -11.95 -6.27
N THR A 12 -1.20 -11.45 -6.39
CA THR A 12 -1.44 -10.03 -6.70
C THR A 12 -2.27 -9.42 -5.58
N PHE A 13 -1.79 -8.35 -4.97
CA PHE A 13 -2.55 -7.62 -3.99
C PHE A 13 -2.44 -6.10 -4.17
N ALA A 14 -3.51 -5.40 -3.81
CA ALA A 14 -3.50 -3.95 -3.76
C ALA A 14 -3.16 -3.46 -2.36
N ILE A 15 -2.48 -2.32 -2.26
CA ILE A 15 -2.33 -1.59 -1.01
C ILE A 15 -3.27 -0.38 -1.06
N ILE A 16 -4.23 -0.34 -0.14
CA ILE A 16 -5.27 0.67 -0.04
C ILE A 16 -5.23 1.37 1.31
N SER A 17 -5.49 2.67 1.33
CA SER A 17 -5.51 3.44 2.57
C SER A 17 -6.17 4.80 2.37
N HIS A 18 -6.47 5.47 3.48
CA HIS A 18 -6.63 6.93 3.50
C HIS A 18 -5.28 7.63 3.21
N PRO A 19 -5.27 8.84 2.62
CA PRO A 19 -4.05 9.63 2.47
C PRO A 19 -3.25 9.74 3.78
N ASP A 20 -1.94 9.76 3.67
CA ASP A 20 -0.99 9.86 4.79
C ASP A 20 -1.00 8.70 5.82
N ALA A 21 -1.77 7.64 5.62
CA ALA A 21 -1.74 6.46 6.50
C ALA A 21 -0.39 5.70 6.45
N GLY A 22 0.46 6.00 5.46
CA GLY A 22 1.78 5.41 5.28
C GLY A 22 1.84 4.29 4.25
N LYS A 23 0.91 4.31 3.29
CA LYS A 23 0.83 3.35 2.18
C LYS A 23 2.15 3.26 1.41
N THR A 24 2.63 4.36 0.84
CA THR A 24 3.88 4.42 0.07
C THR A 24 5.09 3.94 0.90
N THR A 25 5.14 4.30 2.18
CA THR A 25 6.21 3.84 3.07
C THR A 25 6.16 2.32 3.27
N LEU A 26 4.98 1.73 3.40
CA LEU A 26 4.82 0.28 3.49
C LEU A 26 5.23 -0.40 2.18
N THR A 27 4.79 0.12 1.04
CA THR A 27 5.16 -0.38 -0.29
C THR A 27 6.68 -0.40 -0.47
N GLU A 28 7.37 0.69 -0.17
CA GLU A 28 8.83 0.79 -0.24
C GLU A 28 9.53 -0.23 0.68
N LYS A 29 9.00 -0.44 1.89
CA LYS A 29 9.54 -1.44 2.82
C LYS A 29 9.34 -2.87 2.32
N LEU A 30 8.21 -3.18 1.71
CA LEU A 30 7.95 -4.49 1.10
C LEU A 30 8.89 -4.74 -0.08
N LEU A 31 9.11 -3.75 -0.96
CA LEU A 31 10.04 -3.84 -2.07
C LEU A 31 11.49 -4.02 -1.59
N LEU A 32 11.89 -3.31 -0.55
CA LEU A 32 13.20 -3.45 0.07
C LEU A 32 13.38 -4.85 0.66
N PHE A 33 12.40 -5.33 1.40
CA PHE A 33 12.41 -6.65 2.02
C PHE A 33 12.43 -7.78 0.97
N GLY A 34 11.68 -7.60 -0.13
CA GLY A 34 11.69 -8.50 -1.28
C GLY A 34 12.95 -8.41 -2.15
N GLY A 35 13.89 -7.51 -1.84
CA GLY A 35 15.12 -7.32 -2.61
C GLY A 35 14.92 -6.66 -3.98
N ALA A 36 13.73 -6.13 -4.27
CA ALA A 36 13.43 -5.43 -5.53
C ALA A 36 14.14 -4.06 -5.62
N ILE A 37 14.36 -3.42 -4.48
CA ILE A 37 15.11 -2.17 -4.38
C ILE A 37 16.22 -2.31 -3.33
N ARG A 38 17.31 -1.54 -3.47
CA ARG A 38 18.44 -1.57 -2.54
C ARG A 38 18.25 -0.66 -1.34
N GLU A 39 17.50 0.41 -1.51
CA GLU A 39 17.20 1.41 -0.47
C GLU A 39 15.76 1.87 -0.63
N ALA A 40 15.04 2.01 0.48
CA ALA A 40 13.69 2.55 0.46
C ALA A 40 13.74 4.08 0.37
N GLY A 41 12.96 4.65 -0.55
CA GLY A 41 12.72 6.08 -0.64
C GLY A 41 11.75 6.58 0.43
N THR A 42 11.50 7.88 0.46
CA THR A 42 10.53 8.52 1.35
C THR A 42 9.63 9.49 0.58
N VAL A 43 8.35 9.56 0.99
CA VAL A 43 7.38 10.50 0.41
C VAL A 43 7.85 11.96 0.57
N LYS A 44 8.56 12.27 1.66
CA LYS A 44 9.13 13.59 1.94
C LYS A 44 10.63 13.66 1.57
N GLY A 45 10.96 13.37 0.32
CA GLY A 45 12.34 13.31 -0.17
C GLY A 45 13.18 14.60 -0.05
N LYS A 46 12.58 15.74 0.36
CA LYS A 46 13.29 17.03 0.53
C LYS A 46 14.47 16.99 1.51
N LYS A 47 14.47 16.05 2.47
CA LYS A 47 15.58 15.91 3.45
C LYS A 47 16.66 14.92 3.02
N THR A 48 16.34 13.94 2.18
CA THR A 48 17.26 12.86 1.82
C THR A 48 17.61 12.83 0.32
N GLY A 49 16.93 13.63 -0.51
CA GLY A 49 17.11 13.65 -1.96
C GLY A 49 16.63 12.36 -2.68
N LYS A 50 16.02 11.41 -1.96
CA LYS A 50 15.52 10.16 -2.52
C LYS A 50 14.00 10.09 -2.36
N PHE A 51 13.31 9.97 -3.50
CA PHE A 51 11.86 9.77 -3.56
C PHE A 51 11.51 8.29 -3.58
N ALA A 52 10.26 7.97 -3.24
CA ALA A 52 9.75 6.61 -3.31
C ALA A 52 9.76 6.08 -4.75
N THR A 53 10.08 4.82 -4.93
CA THR A 53 10.12 4.16 -6.25
C THR A 53 8.73 4.08 -6.88
N SER A 54 7.67 4.06 -6.07
CA SER A 54 6.28 4.10 -6.50
C SER A 54 5.86 5.47 -7.06
N ASP A 55 6.53 6.56 -6.64
CA ASP A 55 6.21 7.93 -7.02
C ASP A 55 7.11 8.40 -8.18
N TRP A 56 6.90 7.85 -9.37
CA TRP A 56 7.75 8.10 -10.54
C TRP A 56 7.39 9.37 -11.32
N MET A 57 6.17 9.90 -11.16
CA MET A 57 5.78 11.14 -11.82
C MET A 57 6.25 12.38 -11.03
N LYS A 58 6.70 13.43 -11.75
CA LYS A 58 7.11 14.71 -11.13
C LYS A 58 6.01 15.31 -10.25
N VAL A 59 4.75 15.17 -10.65
CA VAL A 59 3.58 15.67 -9.89
C VAL A 59 3.45 14.94 -8.56
N GLU A 60 3.72 13.63 -8.52
CA GLU A 60 3.69 12.81 -7.31
C GLU A 60 4.81 13.23 -6.35
N GLN A 61 6.01 13.45 -6.88
CA GLN A 61 7.16 13.91 -6.11
C GLN A 61 6.97 15.32 -5.52
N GLU A 62 6.37 16.23 -6.29
CA GLU A 62 6.10 17.61 -5.85
C GLU A 62 5.01 17.68 -4.78
N ARG A 63 3.95 16.89 -4.93
CA ARG A 63 2.81 16.86 -4.00
C ARG A 63 3.03 15.93 -2.81
N GLY A 64 3.93 14.94 -2.93
CA GLY A 64 4.16 13.91 -1.92
C GLY A 64 2.98 12.94 -1.76
N ILE A 65 2.19 12.76 -2.83
CA ILE A 65 1.05 11.84 -2.91
C ILE A 65 1.09 11.06 -4.22
N SER A 66 0.75 9.78 -4.19
CA SER A 66 0.59 8.97 -5.39
C SER A 66 -0.68 9.39 -6.14
N VAL A 67 -0.52 9.72 -7.42
CA VAL A 67 -1.61 10.20 -8.30
C VAL A 67 -2.11 9.07 -9.20
N THR A 68 -1.21 8.15 -9.60
CA THR A 68 -1.51 7.04 -10.50
C THR A 68 -1.32 5.70 -9.80
N SER A 69 -2.07 4.68 -10.26
CA SER A 69 -1.81 3.30 -9.84
C SER A 69 -0.52 2.79 -10.46
N SER A 70 0.38 2.28 -9.66
CA SER A 70 1.61 1.65 -10.12
C SER A 70 1.64 0.16 -9.81
N VAL A 71 2.24 -0.62 -10.73
CA VAL A 71 2.41 -2.06 -10.56
C VAL A 71 3.88 -2.35 -10.33
N MET A 72 4.18 -2.96 -9.21
CA MET A 72 5.52 -3.37 -8.84
C MET A 72 5.57 -4.88 -8.64
N GLN A 73 6.66 -5.50 -9.08
CA GLN A 73 6.81 -6.94 -9.07
C GLN A 73 8.16 -7.34 -8.48
N PHE A 74 8.15 -8.42 -7.70
CA PHE A 74 9.36 -9.08 -7.22
C PHE A 74 9.13 -10.56 -6.94
N ASP A 75 10.22 -11.33 -6.87
CA ASP A 75 10.16 -12.74 -6.51
C ASP A 75 10.47 -12.89 -5.02
N PHE A 76 9.64 -13.66 -4.31
CA PHE A 76 9.83 -13.93 -2.90
C PHE A 76 9.37 -15.35 -2.56
N ASP A 77 10.26 -16.13 -1.94
CA ASP A 77 10.00 -17.51 -1.50
C ASP A 77 9.36 -18.41 -2.58
N GLY A 78 9.84 -18.29 -3.84
CA GLY A 78 9.35 -19.06 -4.97
C GLY A 78 8.03 -18.57 -5.56
N TYR A 79 7.46 -17.49 -5.03
CA TYR A 79 6.28 -16.80 -5.55
C TYR A 79 6.65 -15.54 -6.29
N LYS A 80 5.86 -15.22 -7.31
CA LYS A 80 5.92 -13.93 -8.02
C LYS A 80 4.88 -13.01 -7.42
N ILE A 81 5.34 -12.02 -6.68
CA ILE A 81 4.49 -11.06 -5.98
C ILE A 81 4.28 -9.82 -6.85
N ASN A 82 3.03 -9.45 -7.05
CA ASN A 82 2.65 -8.21 -7.72
C ASN A 82 1.96 -7.31 -6.70
N ILE A 83 2.50 -6.12 -6.49
CA ILE A 83 1.90 -5.08 -5.66
C ILE A 83 1.29 -4.04 -6.59
N LEU A 84 -0.01 -3.78 -6.42
CA LEU A 84 -0.71 -2.67 -7.06
C LEU A 84 -0.84 -1.55 -6.03
N ASP A 85 -0.01 -0.53 -6.18
CA ASP A 85 -0.11 0.68 -5.36
C ASP A 85 -1.17 1.61 -5.93
N THR A 86 -2.17 1.96 -5.13
CA THR A 86 -3.32 2.75 -5.56
C THR A 86 -3.20 4.19 -5.07
N PRO A 87 -3.73 5.19 -5.81
CA PRO A 87 -3.84 6.54 -5.29
C PRO A 87 -4.62 6.55 -3.97
N GLY A 88 -4.10 7.24 -2.96
CA GLY A 88 -4.78 7.35 -1.65
C GLY A 88 -5.81 8.48 -1.60
N HIS A 89 -5.80 9.41 -2.56
CA HIS A 89 -6.65 10.60 -2.56
C HIS A 89 -8.08 10.30 -3.03
N GLU A 90 -9.07 11.00 -2.49
CA GLU A 90 -10.49 10.80 -2.86
C GLU A 90 -10.78 11.05 -4.34
N ASP A 91 -10.07 12.00 -4.95
CA ASP A 91 -10.25 12.38 -6.36
C ASP A 91 -9.89 11.25 -7.35
N PHE A 92 -9.13 10.25 -6.91
CA PHE A 92 -8.69 9.11 -7.72
C PHE A 92 -9.43 7.80 -7.39
N SER A 93 -10.61 7.89 -6.80
CA SER A 93 -11.38 6.73 -6.34
C SER A 93 -11.74 5.76 -7.47
N GLU A 94 -11.99 6.24 -8.69
CA GLU A 94 -12.33 5.39 -9.84
C GLU A 94 -11.17 4.48 -10.23
N ASP A 95 -9.94 5.00 -10.31
CA ASP A 95 -8.75 4.20 -10.62
C ASP A 95 -8.47 3.17 -9.53
N THR A 96 -8.69 3.54 -8.27
CA THR A 96 -8.61 2.59 -7.15
C THR A 96 -9.62 1.46 -7.30
N TYR A 97 -10.87 1.76 -7.71
CA TYR A 97 -11.88 0.73 -7.91
C TYR A 97 -11.56 -0.19 -9.08
N ARG A 98 -11.02 0.34 -10.17
CA ARG A 98 -10.55 -0.45 -11.31
C ARG A 98 -9.40 -1.36 -10.92
N THR A 99 -8.41 -0.83 -10.18
CA THR A 99 -7.27 -1.59 -9.69
C THR A 99 -7.70 -2.75 -8.78
N LEU A 100 -8.68 -2.54 -7.90
CA LEU A 100 -9.23 -3.58 -7.04
C LEU A 100 -9.92 -4.72 -7.80
N MET A 101 -10.26 -4.53 -9.08
CA MET A 101 -10.80 -5.64 -9.92
C MET A 101 -9.74 -6.63 -10.37
N ALA A 102 -8.47 -6.26 -10.31
CA ALA A 102 -7.34 -7.05 -10.83
C ALA A 102 -6.53 -7.75 -9.74
N VAL A 103 -7.03 -7.75 -8.49
CA VAL A 103 -6.26 -8.30 -7.36
C VAL A 103 -6.93 -9.50 -6.70
N ASP A 104 -6.10 -10.38 -6.14
CA ASP A 104 -6.53 -11.55 -5.35
C ASP A 104 -6.91 -11.16 -3.92
N SER A 105 -6.30 -10.11 -3.39
CA SER A 105 -6.51 -9.62 -2.02
C SER A 105 -6.13 -8.14 -1.89
N ALA A 106 -6.47 -7.53 -0.75
CA ALA A 106 -6.11 -6.15 -0.45
C ALA A 106 -5.45 -6.03 0.92
N VAL A 107 -4.40 -5.22 1.02
CA VAL A 107 -3.81 -4.78 2.28
C VAL A 107 -4.33 -3.39 2.59
N MET A 108 -5.12 -3.28 3.65
CA MET A 108 -5.70 -2.03 4.12
C MET A 108 -4.82 -1.42 5.22
N VAL A 109 -4.24 -0.26 4.94
CA VAL A 109 -3.37 0.44 5.89
C VAL A 109 -4.20 1.45 6.67
N ILE A 110 -4.17 1.34 8.00
CA ILE A 110 -4.87 2.23 8.94
C ILE A 110 -3.85 2.97 9.80
N ASP A 111 -4.02 4.28 9.95
CA ASP A 111 -3.25 5.07 10.91
C ASP A 111 -3.81 4.85 12.32
N ALA A 112 -2.99 4.32 13.23
CA ALA A 112 -3.43 4.00 14.60
C ALA A 112 -3.91 5.23 15.39
N ALA A 113 -3.36 6.41 15.10
CA ALA A 113 -3.72 7.65 15.78
C ALA A 113 -5.03 8.27 15.26
N LYS A 114 -5.33 8.06 13.96
CA LYS A 114 -6.53 8.61 13.31
C LYS A 114 -7.71 7.64 13.29
N GLY A 115 -7.42 6.34 13.36
CA GLY A 115 -8.44 5.29 13.30
C GLY A 115 -9.02 5.10 11.90
N ILE A 116 -10.30 4.74 11.84
CA ILE A 116 -11.02 4.47 10.59
C ILE A 116 -11.53 5.78 10.01
N GLU A 117 -10.90 6.25 8.95
CA GLU A 117 -11.26 7.46 8.23
C GLU A 117 -12.30 7.17 7.12
N PRO A 118 -13.05 8.18 6.63
CA PRO A 118 -14.13 7.97 5.64
C PRO A 118 -13.70 7.22 4.39
N GLN A 119 -12.53 7.52 3.85
CA GLN A 119 -12.00 6.84 2.66
C GLN A 119 -11.70 5.35 2.94
N THR A 120 -11.14 5.04 4.10
CA THR A 120 -10.92 3.66 4.54
C THR A 120 -12.22 2.87 4.57
N LEU A 121 -13.29 3.47 5.10
CA LEU A 121 -14.61 2.83 5.15
C LEU A 121 -15.22 2.61 3.76
N LYS A 122 -15.06 3.57 2.84
CA LYS A 122 -15.50 3.42 1.44
C LYS A 122 -14.80 2.24 0.77
N LEU A 123 -13.47 2.18 0.87
CA LEU A 123 -12.65 1.10 0.29
C LEU A 123 -12.98 -0.26 0.90
N PHE A 124 -13.19 -0.33 2.22
CA PHE A 124 -13.63 -1.54 2.90
C PHE A 124 -14.96 -2.06 2.34
N LYS A 125 -15.94 -1.18 2.16
CA LYS A 125 -17.24 -1.55 1.59
C LYS A 125 -17.12 -2.09 0.17
N VAL A 126 -16.26 -1.48 -0.67
CA VAL A 126 -16.00 -1.95 -2.04
C VAL A 126 -15.36 -3.34 -2.03
N CYS A 127 -14.33 -3.57 -1.23
CA CYS A 127 -13.71 -4.89 -1.12
C CYS A 127 -14.71 -5.95 -0.64
N LYS A 128 -15.52 -5.62 0.38
CA LYS A 128 -16.56 -6.51 0.90
C LYS A 128 -17.60 -6.87 -0.17
N MET A 129 -18.11 -5.89 -0.92
CA MET A 129 -19.10 -6.13 -1.99
C MET A 129 -18.55 -7.04 -3.09
N ARG A 130 -17.23 -7.00 -3.34
CA ARG A 130 -16.56 -7.78 -4.37
C ARG A 130 -16.00 -9.11 -3.87
N GLY A 131 -16.14 -9.41 -2.58
CA GLY A 131 -15.58 -10.62 -1.99
C GLY A 131 -14.04 -10.65 -1.95
N ILE A 132 -13.38 -9.48 -2.01
CA ILE A 132 -11.93 -9.38 -1.96
C ILE A 132 -11.47 -9.56 -0.50
N PRO A 133 -10.63 -10.56 -0.19
CA PRO A 133 -10.05 -10.74 1.13
C PRO A 133 -9.23 -9.51 1.54
N ILE A 134 -9.38 -9.06 2.79
CA ILE A 134 -8.70 -7.89 3.31
C ILE A 134 -7.77 -8.30 4.45
N PHE A 135 -6.49 -7.94 4.32
CA PHE A 135 -5.54 -7.94 5.43
C PHE A 135 -5.41 -6.51 5.97
N THR A 136 -5.64 -6.31 7.26
CA THR A 136 -5.54 -5.00 7.89
C THR A 136 -4.18 -4.80 8.52
N PHE A 137 -3.47 -3.75 8.10
CA PHE A 137 -2.19 -3.32 8.66
C PHE A 137 -2.36 -2.02 9.43
N ILE A 138 -2.14 -2.05 10.74
CA ILE A 138 -2.23 -0.88 11.61
C ILE A 138 -0.84 -0.26 11.72
N ASN A 139 -0.70 0.96 11.22
CA ASN A 139 0.55 1.70 11.14
C ASN A 139 0.62 2.82 12.20
N LYS A 140 1.81 3.34 12.47
CA LYS A 140 2.07 4.48 13.37
C LYS A 140 1.58 4.26 14.80
N LEU A 141 1.74 3.06 15.33
CA LEU A 141 1.40 2.71 16.71
C LEU A 141 2.14 3.56 17.73
N ASP A 142 3.34 4.03 17.39
CA ASP A 142 4.15 4.98 18.17
C ASP A 142 3.46 6.32 18.43
N ARG A 143 2.49 6.70 17.60
CA ARG A 143 1.70 7.94 17.71
C ARG A 143 0.37 7.75 18.42
N CYS A 144 0.01 6.53 18.78
CA CYS A 144 -1.22 6.23 19.47
C CYS A 144 -1.05 6.48 20.97
N LEU A 145 -1.72 7.50 21.52
CA LEU A 145 -1.65 7.87 22.95
C LEU A 145 -2.04 6.72 23.89
N LEU A 146 -2.98 5.87 23.47
CA LEU A 146 -3.41 4.70 24.27
C LEU A 146 -2.29 3.66 24.39
N TYR A 147 -1.53 3.43 23.31
CA TYR A 147 -0.42 2.49 23.31
C TYR A 147 0.75 2.99 24.16
N THR A 148 1.12 4.26 24.01
CA THR A 148 2.20 4.87 24.80
C THR A 148 1.86 4.93 26.29
N SER A 149 0.60 5.14 26.65
CA SER A 149 0.13 5.12 28.05
C SER A 149 0.14 3.71 28.65
N LEU A 150 -0.12 2.66 27.87
CA LEU A 150 -0.07 1.28 28.35
C LEU A 150 1.36 0.75 28.53
N MET A 151 2.32 1.24 27.73
CA MET A 151 3.73 0.88 27.85
C MET A 151 4.48 1.67 28.94
N ALA A 152 3.91 2.78 29.43
CA ALA A 152 4.48 3.60 30.51
C ALA A 152 4.09 3.12 31.91
N ARG A 153 3.42 2.00 32.06
CA ARG A 153 3.13 1.29 33.30
C ARG A 153 3.86 -0.03 33.34
#